data_837e8a224293ed2986e78db0f1a5015f
#
_entry.id   837e8a224293ed2986e78db0f1a5015f
#
_cell.length_a   1.000
_cell.length_b   1.000
_cell.length_c   1.000
_cell.angle_alpha   90.00
_cell.angle_beta   90.00
_cell.angle_gamma   90.00
#
_symmetry.space_group_name_H-M   'P 1'
#
loop_
_entity.id
_entity.type
_entity.pdbx_description
1 polymer ?
#
loop_
_entity_poly.entity_id
_entity_poly.type
_entity_poly.pdbx_seq_one_letter_code
_entity_poly.pdbx_strand_id
1 'polypeptide(L)'
;LAVFFIIMGLSFIAPSALLVGRNFLSGICKKTFGAEGLLASMNLSQNVGRNSLAISSLAIAFMMIISMSIMVHSFRQTVIVWIGQTLKADLFVRVAGGRDIDYQYTLPANRVEGLRKIPGVTAVDLFRAQDISYNDRPAVLGSGDFQALSRYGNLVIKSGPDAQELSKWMVNQDRAIVSESFALKHEVGLGDVLFLETPRGSIKLNIAAVYYDYSRERGYIIVDRSTFVKYYSDTDVNSFVLYLS
;
A
#
# COMPACT_ATOMS: atom_id res chain seq x y z
N LEU A 1 -6.89 -6.07 22.45
CA LEU A 1 -6.45 -6.53 23.79
C LEU A 1 -5.12 -5.87 24.20
N ALA A 2 -4.04 -5.93 23.38
CA ALA A 2 -2.74 -5.35 23.74
C ALA A 2 -2.82 -3.85 24.08
N VAL A 3 -3.50 -3.04 23.27
CA VAL A 3 -3.67 -1.60 23.49
C VAL A 3 -4.39 -1.30 24.82
N PHE A 4 -5.39 -2.10 25.15
CA PHE A 4 -6.11 -1.99 26.41
C PHE A 4 -5.17 -2.20 27.61
N PHE A 5 -4.35 -3.23 27.59
CA PHE A 5 -3.37 -3.52 28.64
C PHE A 5 -2.27 -2.44 28.75
N ILE A 6 -1.86 -1.87 27.63
CA ILE A 6 -0.90 -0.76 27.63
C ILE A 6 -1.50 0.47 28.31
N ILE A 7 -2.72 0.87 27.94
CA ILE A 7 -3.41 2.03 28.54
C ILE A 7 -3.63 1.80 30.05
N MET A 8 -4.08 0.60 30.40
CA MET A 8 -4.27 0.22 31.81
C MET A 8 -2.94 0.25 32.60
N GLY A 9 -1.87 -0.29 32.03
CA GLY A 9 -0.53 -0.28 32.64
C GLY A 9 0.00 1.14 32.83
N LEU A 10 -0.15 2.02 31.84
CA LEU A 10 0.23 3.43 31.95
C LEU A 10 -0.57 4.18 33.03
N SER A 11 -1.86 3.87 33.18
CA SER A 11 -2.70 4.45 34.23
C SER A 11 -2.23 4.07 35.63
N PHE A 12 -1.75 2.82 35.82
CA PHE A 12 -1.18 2.38 37.12
C PHE A 12 0.20 2.99 37.41
N ILE A 13 0.96 3.38 36.39
CA ILE A 13 2.27 4.04 36.55
C ILE A 13 2.09 5.51 36.89
N ALA A 14 0.96 6.16 36.56
CA ALA A 14 0.75 7.59 36.75
C ALA A 14 0.97 8.10 38.19
N PRO A 15 0.51 7.43 39.26
CA PRO A 15 0.79 7.85 40.63
C PRO A 15 2.27 7.86 40.99
N SER A 16 2.99 6.81 40.55
CA SER A 16 4.44 6.68 40.77
C SER A 16 5.23 7.72 39.98
N ALA A 17 4.82 7.96 38.72
CA ALA A 17 5.42 8.99 37.89
C ALA A 17 5.24 10.39 38.43
N LEU A 18 4.08 10.68 39.08
CA LEU A 18 3.83 11.94 39.78
C LEU A 18 4.78 12.14 40.97
N LEU A 19 5.01 11.10 41.77
CA LEU A 19 5.92 11.16 42.92
C LEU A 19 7.38 11.35 42.51
N VAL A 20 7.82 10.70 41.45
CA VAL A 20 9.18 10.88 40.90
C VAL A 20 9.31 12.24 40.21
N GLY A 21 8.31 12.63 39.40
CA GLY A 21 8.27 13.89 38.68
C GLY A 21 8.25 15.11 39.62
N ARG A 22 7.64 14.99 40.83
CA ARG A 22 7.66 16.04 41.86
C ARG A 22 9.08 16.47 42.19
N ASN A 23 9.99 15.55 42.43
CA ASN A 23 11.36 15.86 42.85
C ASN A 23 12.11 16.65 41.76
N PHE A 24 11.84 16.32 40.49
CA PHE A 24 12.39 17.04 39.35
C PHE A 24 11.73 18.42 39.16
N LEU A 25 10.41 18.48 39.19
CA LEU A 25 9.63 19.70 39.04
C LEU A 25 9.84 20.68 40.17
N SER A 26 9.97 20.24 41.44
CA SER A 26 10.19 21.12 42.59
C SER A 26 11.48 21.92 42.46
N GLY A 27 12.55 21.34 41.91
CA GLY A 27 13.80 22.02 41.63
C GLY A 27 13.67 23.14 40.61
N ILE A 28 12.97 22.87 39.51
CA ILE A 28 12.72 23.80 38.41
C ILE A 28 11.77 24.90 38.87
N CYS A 29 10.63 24.53 39.48
CA CYS A 29 9.61 25.49 39.95
C CYS A 29 10.14 26.43 41.03
N LYS A 30 10.99 25.96 41.95
CA LYS A 30 11.66 26.80 42.94
C LYS A 30 12.61 27.79 42.29
N LYS A 31 13.30 27.41 41.24
CA LYS A 31 14.25 28.27 40.54
C LYS A 31 13.59 29.34 39.67
N THR A 32 12.43 29.05 39.10
CA THR A 32 11.70 29.96 38.18
C THR A 32 10.66 30.82 38.89
N PHE A 33 9.92 30.27 39.87
CA PHE A 33 8.78 30.93 40.55
C PHE A 33 8.97 31.08 42.05
N GLY A 34 10.14 30.82 42.59
CA GLY A 34 10.45 31.02 43.99
C GLY A 34 9.56 30.23 44.97
N ALA A 35 9.03 30.91 46.01
CA ALA A 35 8.19 30.31 47.05
C ALA A 35 6.83 29.78 46.49
N GLU A 36 6.25 30.48 45.54
CA GLU A 36 4.98 30.09 44.92
C GLU A 36 5.11 28.78 44.14
N GLY A 37 6.21 28.59 43.40
CA GLY A 37 6.52 27.32 42.69
C GLY A 37 6.73 26.15 43.64
N LEU A 38 7.30 26.39 44.83
CA LEU A 38 7.46 25.36 45.85
C LEU A 38 6.10 24.95 46.44
N LEU A 39 5.23 25.90 46.76
CA LEU A 39 3.88 25.64 47.27
C LEU A 39 3.02 24.88 46.22
N ALA A 40 3.10 25.25 44.95
CA ALA A 40 2.41 24.53 43.87
C ALA A 40 2.87 23.08 43.77
N SER A 41 4.17 22.81 43.86
CA SER A 41 4.72 21.45 43.81
C SER A 41 4.32 20.60 45.03
N MET A 42 4.18 21.22 46.22
CA MET A 42 3.69 20.56 47.42
C MET A 42 2.19 20.21 47.32
N ASN A 43 1.35 21.09 46.81
CA ASN A 43 -0.07 20.86 46.58
C ASN A 43 -0.32 19.69 45.61
N LEU A 44 0.51 19.54 44.57
CA LEU A 44 0.44 18.40 43.64
C LEU A 44 0.61 17.06 44.35
N SER A 45 1.40 17.01 45.41
CA SER A 45 1.70 15.77 46.15
C SER A 45 0.76 15.51 47.35
N GLN A 46 -0.01 16.46 47.80
CA GLN A 46 -0.94 16.26 48.93
C GLN A 46 -2.18 15.43 48.54
N ASN A 47 -2.61 15.49 47.26
CA ASN A 47 -3.77 14.75 46.75
C ASN A 47 -3.40 13.85 45.55
N VAL A 48 -2.43 12.96 45.75
CA VAL A 48 -1.89 12.10 44.68
C VAL A 48 -2.98 11.34 43.93
N GLY A 49 -3.96 10.78 44.64
CA GLY A 49 -5.04 10.01 44.01
C GLY A 49 -5.89 10.85 43.04
N ARG A 50 -6.32 12.03 43.44
CA ARG A 50 -7.14 12.93 42.62
C ARG A 50 -6.34 13.51 41.46
N ASN A 51 -5.10 13.91 41.72
CA ASN A 51 -4.24 14.51 40.72
C ASN A 51 -3.74 13.48 39.69
N SER A 52 -3.46 12.25 40.11
CA SER A 52 -3.09 11.15 39.16
C SER A 52 -4.24 10.81 38.24
N LEU A 53 -5.50 10.83 38.73
CA LEU A 53 -6.68 10.57 37.91
C LEU A 53 -6.88 11.68 36.85
N ALA A 54 -6.71 12.94 37.23
CA ALA A 54 -6.77 14.05 36.29
C ALA A 54 -5.65 14.02 35.25
N ILE A 55 -4.43 13.68 35.63
CA ILE A 55 -3.29 13.57 34.72
C ILE A 55 -3.46 12.38 33.81
N SER A 56 -3.93 11.23 34.32
CA SER A 56 -4.19 10.04 33.49
C SER A 56 -5.28 10.30 32.45
N SER A 57 -6.36 10.96 32.82
CA SER A 57 -7.45 11.29 31.87
C SER A 57 -6.97 12.25 30.79
N LEU A 58 -6.16 13.27 31.16
CA LEU A 58 -5.57 14.19 30.21
C LEU A 58 -4.56 13.48 29.28
N ALA A 59 -3.73 12.59 29.82
CA ALA A 59 -2.78 11.81 29.03
C ALA A 59 -3.50 10.90 28.02
N ILE A 60 -4.59 10.24 28.44
CA ILE A 60 -5.42 9.42 27.53
C ILE A 60 -6.02 10.30 26.44
N ALA A 61 -6.54 11.48 26.76
CA ALA A 61 -7.07 12.40 25.76
C ALA A 61 -6.02 12.81 24.73
N PHE A 62 -4.81 13.17 25.15
CA PHE A 62 -3.70 13.48 24.25
C PHE A 62 -3.27 12.27 23.41
N MET A 63 -3.19 11.08 24.00
CA MET A 63 -2.89 9.85 23.26
C MET A 63 -3.93 9.58 22.16
N MET A 64 -5.21 9.80 22.43
CA MET A 64 -6.27 9.65 21.43
C MET A 64 -6.11 10.67 20.29
N ILE A 65 -5.84 11.93 20.59
CA ILE A 65 -5.63 12.97 19.58
C ILE A 65 -4.41 12.65 18.71
N ILE A 66 -3.29 12.27 19.32
CA ILE A 66 -2.05 11.94 18.60
C ILE A 66 -2.27 10.69 17.74
N SER A 67 -2.89 9.64 18.29
CA SER A 67 -3.19 8.40 17.57
C SER A 67 -4.08 8.67 16.36
N MET A 68 -5.14 9.47 16.53
CA MET A 68 -6.04 9.86 15.44
C MET A 68 -5.29 10.67 14.36
N SER A 69 -4.42 11.60 14.76
CA SER A 69 -3.62 12.40 13.84
C SER A 69 -2.66 11.54 13.01
N ILE A 70 -1.99 10.56 13.64
CA ILE A 70 -1.11 9.62 12.96
C ILE A 70 -1.92 8.76 11.98
N MET A 71 -3.08 8.24 12.41
CA MET A 71 -3.94 7.43 11.57
C MET A 71 -4.41 8.20 10.34
N VAL A 72 -4.91 9.43 10.51
CA VAL A 72 -5.38 10.28 9.41
C VAL A 72 -4.24 10.61 8.46
N HIS A 73 -3.05 10.93 8.98
CA HIS A 73 -1.86 11.21 8.16
C HIS A 73 -1.44 9.99 7.34
N SER A 74 -1.34 8.82 7.97
CA SER A 74 -1.01 7.55 7.30
C SER A 74 -2.02 7.20 6.21
N PHE A 75 -3.32 7.31 6.52
CA PHE A 75 -4.39 7.07 5.55
C PHE A 75 -4.30 8.01 4.36
N ARG A 76 -4.09 9.31 4.62
CA ARG A 76 -3.91 10.31 3.56
C ARG A 76 -2.75 9.97 2.63
N GLN A 77 -1.60 9.55 3.18
CA GLN A 77 -0.44 9.16 2.38
C GLN A 77 -0.74 7.93 1.52
N THR A 78 -1.39 6.93 2.11
CA THR A 78 -1.80 5.72 1.38
C THR A 78 -2.72 6.06 0.21
N VAL A 79 -3.72 6.94 0.43
CA VAL A 79 -4.66 7.38 -0.62
C VAL A 79 -3.95 8.17 -1.72
N ILE A 80 -3.02 9.08 -1.37
CA ILE A 80 -2.25 9.85 -2.35
C ILE A 80 -1.41 8.91 -3.24
N VAL A 81 -0.73 7.94 -2.64
CA VAL A 81 0.05 6.94 -3.39
C VAL A 81 -0.86 6.13 -4.30
N TRP A 82 -1.97 5.62 -3.78
CA TRP A 82 -2.92 4.82 -4.54
C TRP A 82 -3.54 5.60 -5.72
N ILE A 83 -3.99 6.84 -5.49
CA ILE A 83 -4.52 7.71 -6.55
C ILE A 83 -3.44 7.97 -7.61
N GLY A 84 -2.22 8.29 -7.18
CA GLY A 84 -1.10 8.53 -8.09
C GLY A 84 -0.71 7.32 -8.94
N GLN A 85 -0.97 6.10 -8.47
CA GLN A 85 -0.76 4.88 -9.24
C GLN A 85 -1.92 4.59 -10.20
N THR A 86 -3.15 4.74 -9.72
CA THR A 86 -4.36 4.29 -10.43
C THR A 86 -4.83 5.30 -11.47
N LEU A 87 -4.68 6.59 -11.20
CA LEU A 87 -5.24 7.67 -12.03
C LEU A 87 -4.17 8.39 -12.89
N LYS A 88 -3.04 7.74 -13.19
CA LYS A 88 -2.05 8.36 -14.09
C LYS A 88 -2.43 8.27 -15.57
N ALA A 89 -3.30 7.33 -15.91
CA ALA A 89 -3.89 7.26 -17.23
C ALA A 89 -5.04 8.26 -17.37
N ASP A 90 -5.14 8.88 -18.52
CA ASP A 90 -6.16 9.89 -18.78
C ASP A 90 -7.53 9.28 -19.08
N LEU A 91 -7.55 8.10 -19.70
CA LEU A 91 -8.79 7.45 -20.10
C LEU A 91 -8.68 5.92 -20.00
N PHE A 92 -9.76 5.30 -19.50
CA PHE A 92 -9.92 3.86 -19.47
C PHE A 92 -11.10 3.45 -20.36
N VAL A 93 -10.84 2.59 -21.35
CA VAL A 93 -11.87 2.03 -22.23
C VAL A 93 -12.12 0.58 -21.86
N ARG A 94 -13.33 0.27 -21.44
CA ARG A 94 -13.77 -1.06 -20.97
C ARG A 94 -15.11 -1.43 -21.57
N VAL A 95 -15.51 -2.69 -21.40
CA VAL A 95 -16.86 -3.14 -21.77
C VAL A 95 -17.88 -2.45 -20.86
N ALA A 96 -18.91 -1.86 -21.46
CA ALA A 96 -20.00 -1.21 -20.73
C ALA A 96 -20.76 -2.23 -19.85
N GLY A 97 -21.02 -1.89 -18.58
CA GLY A 97 -21.72 -2.73 -17.64
C GLY A 97 -20.87 -3.77 -16.89
N GLY A 98 -19.61 -3.97 -17.26
CA GLY A 98 -18.66 -4.77 -16.48
C GLY A 98 -18.28 -4.06 -15.16
N ARG A 99 -18.32 -4.80 -14.04
CA ARG A 99 -17.75 -4.29 -12.79
C ARG A 99 -16.22 -4.34 -12.86
N ASP A 100 -15.54 -3.43 -12.21
CA ASP A 100 -14.06 -3.42 -12.12
C ASP A 100 -13.43 -4.72 -11.58
N ILE A 101 -14.26 -5.59 -11.04
CA ILE A 101 -13.90 -6.85 -10.39
C ILE A 101 -14.09 -8.05 -11.32
N ASP A 102 -14.78 -7.86 -12.45
CA ASP A 102 -15.16 -8.97 -13.32
C ASP A 102 -14.24 -9.02 -14.55
N TYR A 103 -13.24 -9.91 -14.50
CA TYR A 103 -12.30 -10.13 -15.61
C TYR A 103 -12.84 -11.01 -16.74
N GLN A 104 -14.11 -11.40 -16.68
CA GLN A 104 -14.75 -12.24 -17.71
C GLN A 104 -15.03 -11.45 -18.98
N TYR A 105 -15.28 -10.15 -18.86
CA TYR A 105 -15.55 -9.30 -20.02
C TYR A 105 -14.26 -8.84 -20.69
N THR A 106 -14.14 -9.14 -21.97
CA THR A 106 -12.96 -8.81 -22.77
C THR A 106 -13.31 -7.99 -24.00
N LEU A 107 -12.33 -7.26 -24.48
CA LEU A 107 -12.36 -6.52 -25.74
C LEU A 107 -11.32 -7.09 -26.69
N PRO A 108 -11.61 -7.20 -27.99
CA PRO A 108 -10.63 -7.66 -28.97
C PRO A 108 -9.44 -6.68 -29.04
N ALA A 109 -8.22 -7.20 -28.90
CA ALA A 109 -7.00 -6.37 -28.92
C ALA A 109 -6.79 -5.64 -30.26
N ASN A 110 -7.36 -6.13 -31.36
CA ASN A 110 -7.23 -5.50 -32.68
C ASN A 110 -7.81 -4.08 -32.75
N ARG A 111 -8.66 -3.69 -31.79
CA ARG A 111 -9.19 -2.32 -31.68
C ARG A 111 -8.12 -1.30 -31.30
N VAL A 112 -6.98 -1.72 -30.78
CA VAL A 112 -5.86 -0.83 -30.36
C VAL A 112 -5.35 0.05 -31.53
N GLU A 113 -5.31 -0.50 -32.74
CA GLU A 113 -4.85 0.24 -33.92
C GLU A 113 -5.72 1.47 -34.22
N GLY A 114 -7.04 1.34 -34.01
CA GLY A 114 -7.97 2.47 -34.13
C GLY A 114 -7.75 3.52 -33.06
N LEU A 115 -7.50 3.09 -31.81
CA LEU A 115 -7.27 3.99 -30.69
C LEU A 115 -5.95 4.77 -30.82
N ARG A 116 -4.88 4.13 -31.29
CA ARG A 116 -3.58 4.78 -31.52
C ARG A 116 -3.60 5.85 -32.60
N LYS A 117 -4.58 5.80 -33.53
CA LYS A 117 -4.72 6.78 -34.62
C LYS A 117 -5.52 8.02 -34.22
N ILE A 118 -6.12 8.03 -33.01
CA ILE A 118 -6.89 9.18 -32.53
C ILE A 118 -5.93 10.34 -32.20
N PRO A 119 -6.14 11.53 -32.74
CA PRO A 119 -5.32 12.71 -32.41
C PRO A 119 -5.34 12.97 -30.91
N GLY A 120 -4.17 13.21 -30.31
CA GLY A 120 -4.02 13.44 -28.87
C GLY A 120 -3.73 12.16 -28.06
N VAL A 121 -3.83 10.96 -28.64
CA VAL A 121 -3.42 9.72 -27.96
C VAL A 121 -1.91 9.52 -28.14
N THR A 122 -1.18 9.53 -27.03
CA THR A 122 0.28 9.36 -27.00
C THR A 122 0.69 7.89 -26.86
N ALA A 123 -0.02 7.13 -26.03
CA ALA A 123 0.22 5.72 -25.83
C ALA A 123 -1.08 4.99 -25.42
N VAL A 124 -1.12 3.70 -25.72
CA VAL A 124 -2.22 2.80 -25.32
C VAL A 124 -1.61 1.57 -24.68
N ASP A 125 -1.92 1.33 -23.41
CA ASP A 125 -1.57 0.10 -22.69
C ASP A 125 -2.74 -0.90 -22.76
N LEU A 126 -2.40 -2.17 -22.86
CA LEU A 126 -3.29 -3.30 -23.05
C LEU A 126 -3.35 -4.10 -21.75
N PHE A 127 -4.34 -3.85 -20.92
CA PHE A 127 -4.48 -4.54 -19.65
C PHE A 127 -5.39 -5.76 -19.75
N ARG A 128 -4.87 -6.93 -19.36
CA ARG A 128 -5.63 -8.17 -19.19
C ARG A 128 -5.36 -8.75 -17.81
N ALA A 129 -6.41 -9.13 -17.10
CA ALA A 129 -6.28 -9.84 -15.84
C ALA A 129 -7.27 -11.01 -15.78
N GLN A 130 -6.96 -11.99 -14.95
CA GLN A 130 -7.82 -13.13 -14.66
C GLN A 130 -7.58 -13.62 -13.23
N ASP A 131 -8.63 -14.17 -12.62
CA ASP A 131 -8.50 -14.88 -11.35
C ASP A 131 -7.77 -16.20 -11.55
N ILE A 132 -6.81 -16.48 -10.68
CA ILE A 132 -6.06 -17.73 -10.65
C ILE A 132 -6.03 -18.29 -9.22
N SER A 133 -5.68 -19.57 -9.10
CA SER A 133 -5.29 -20.17 -7.82
C SER A 133 -3.77 -20.32 -7.79
N TYR A 134 -3.14 -19.84 -6.72
CA TYR A 134 -1.72 -20.03 -6.46
C TYR A 134 -1.53 -20.63 -5.06
N ASN A 135 -0.96 -21.84 -5.00
CA ASN A 135 -0.85 -22.61 -3.76
C ASN A 135 -2.19 -22.69 -2.99
N ASP A 136 -3.26 -23.09 -3.69
CA ASP A 136 -4.64 -23.21 -3.20
C ASP A 136 -5.25 -21.93 -2.61
N ARG A 137 -4.67 -20.78 -2.91
CA ARG A 137 -5.19 -19.48 -2.48
C ARG A 137 -5.52 -18.62 -3.71
N PRO A 138 -6.61 -17.83 -3.64
CA PRO A 138 -6.99 -16.96 -4.74
C PRO A 138 -5.97 -15.83 -4.92
N ALA A 139 -5.57 -15.60 -6.17
CA ALA A 139 -4.71 -14.53 -6.61
C ALA A 139 -5.20 -14.00 -7.97
N VAL A 140 -4.65 -12.89 -8.42
CA VAL A 140 -4.94 -12.32 -9.74
C VAL A 140 -3.68 -12.31 -10.59
N LEU A 141 -3.77 -12.90 -11.79
CA LEU A 141 -2.73 -12.75 -12.79
C LEU A 141 -3.12 -11.60 -13.72
N GLY A 142 -2.31 -10.58 -13.75
CA GLY A 142 -2.43 -9.44 -14.65
C GLY A 142 -1.36 -9.43 -15.73
N SER A 143 -1.64 -8.79 -16.84
CA SER A 143 -0.65 -8.46 -17.85
C SER A 143 -0.83 -7.04 -18.35
N GLY A 144 0.28 -6.35 -18.59
CA GLY A 144 0.32 -5.00 -19.15
C GLY A 144 1.50 -4.84 -20.09
N ASP A 145 1.50 -3.76 -20.84
CA ASP A 145 2.62 -3.39 -21.71
C ASP A 145 3.68 -2.67 -20.85
N PHE A 146 4.75 -3.37 -20.47
CA PHE A 146 5.81 -2.78 -19.65
C PHE A 146 6.62 -1.69 -20.35
N GLN A 147 6.55 -1.56 -21.67
CA GLN A 147 7.14 -0.41 -22.38
C GLN A 147 6.30 0.85 -22.12
N ALA A 148 4.98 0.75 -22.22
CA ALA A 148 4.08 1.86 -21.92
C ALA A 148 4.07 2.16 -20.40
N LEU A 149 3.98 1.13 -19.58
CA LEU A 149 3.90 1.24 -18.12
C LEU A 149 5.15 1.89 -17.51
N SER A 150 6.36 1.56 -17.98
CA SER A 150 7.60 2.17 -17.49
C SER A 150 7.75 3.64 -17.89
N ARG A 151 7.17 4.06 -19.02
CA ARG A 151 7.28 5.41 -19.53
C ARG A 151 6.17 6.34 -19.03
N TYR A 152 4.96 5.84 -18.95
CA TYR A 152 3.75 6.63 -18.64
C TYR A 152 3.10 6.23 -17.31
N GLY A 153 3.33 5.02 -16.82
CA GLY A 153 2.81 4.53 -15.56
C GLY A 153 3.50 5.16 -14.33
N ASN A 154 3.02 4.81 -13.16
CA ASN A 154 3.60 5.24 -11.87
C ASN A 154 3.60 4.08 -10.86
N LEU A 155 4.30 3.00 -11.22
CA LEU A 155 4.50 1.91 -10.26
C LEU A 155 5.43 2.36 -9.14
N VAL A 156 4.96 2.27 -7.90
CA VAL A 156 5.80 2.51 -6.72
C VAL A 156 6.41 1.18 -6.29
N ILE A 157 7.69 1.02 -6.60
CA ILE A 157 8.44 -0.19 -6.31
C ILE A 157 8.85 -0.21 -4.83
N LYS A 158 8.58 -1.33 -4.16
CA LYS A 158 9.04 -1.60 -2.80
C LYS A 158 10.44 -2.21 -2.80
N SER A 159 10.69 -3.17 -3.68
CA SER A 159 11.98 -3.83 -3.84
C SER A 159 12.16 -4.28 -5.29
N GLY A 160 13.36 -4.05 -5.85
CA GLY A 160 13.69 -4.35 -7.23
C GLY A 160 14.25 -3.13 -7.97
N PRO A 161 14.35 -3.21 -9.31
CA PRO A 161 14.78 -2.09 -10.14
C PRO A 161 13.72 -0.99 -10.16
N ASP A 162 14.12 0.24 -10.49
CA ASP A 162 13.21 1.36 -10.66
C ASP A 162 12.17 1.10 -11.76
N ALA A 163 10.99 1.71 -11.62
CA ALA A 163 9.88 1.52 -12.56
C ALA A 163 10.28 1.80 -14.02
N GLN A 164 11.18 2.76 -14.26
CA GLN A 164 11.69 3.07 -15.60
C GLN A 164 12.57 1.97 -16.20
N GLU A 165 13.25 1.20 -15.36
CA GLU A 165 14.09 0.09 -15.80
C GLU A 165 13.33 -1.22 -15.95
N LEU A 166 12.11 -1.31 -15.37
CA LEU A 166 11.31 -2.54 -15.40
C LEU A 166 11.07 -3.07 -16.82
N SER A 167 10.93 -2.20 -17.83
CA SER A 167 10.76 -2.62 -19.21
C SER A 167 11.90 -3.52 -19.69
N LYS A 168 13.15 -3.20 -19.33
CA LYS A 168 14.34 -3.99 -19.69
C LYS A 168 14.34 -5.38 -19.04
N TRP A 169 13.70 -5.50 -17.86
CA TRP A 169 13.67 -6.71 -17.07
C TRP A 169 12.47 -7.60 -17.39
N MET A 170 11.40 -7.03 -17.93
CA MET A 170 10.11 -7.70 -18.07
C MET A 170 9.78 -8.07 -19.52
N VAL A 171 10.11 -7.19 -20.48
CA VAL A 171 9.70 -7.37 -21.88
C VAL A 171 10.34 -8.63 -22.48
N ASN A 172 9.51 -9.53 -22.99
CA ASN A 172 9.91 -10.84 -23.55
C ASN A 172 10.72 -11.72 -22.58
N GLN A 173 10.58 -11.52 -21.28
CA GLN A 173 11.25 -12.33 -20.26
C GLN A 173 10.21 -13.11 -19.44
N ASP A 174 10.57 -14.35 -19.05
CA ASP A 174 9.75 -15.16 -18.15
C ASP A 174 9.95 -14.65 -16.69
N ARG A 175 9.46 -13.43 -16.43
CA ARG A 175 9.53 -12.72 -15.15
C ARG A 175 8.17 -12.15 -14.78
N ALA A 176 7.99 -11.91 -13.49
CA ALA A 176 6.80 -11.28 -12.95
C ALA A 176 7.17 -10.21 -11.94
N ILE A 177 6.33 -9.21 -11.77
CA ILE A 177 6.30 -8.39 -10.57
C ILE A 177 5.10 -8.80 -9.72
N VAL A 178 5.23 -8.68 -8.40
CA VAL A 178 4.17 -9.06 -7.47
C VAL A 178 3.80 -7.89 -6.57
N SER A 179 2.52 -7.81 -6.21
CA SER A 179 2.09 -6.83 -5.22
C SER A 179 2.61 -7.19 -3.83
N GLU A 180 2.76 -6.19 -2.96
CA GLU A 180 3.15 -6.41 -1.57
C GLU A 180 2.20 -7.37 -0.85
N SER A 181 0.88 -7.23 -1.09
CA SER A 181 -0.15 -8.11 -0.51
C SER A 181 0.03 -9.57 -0.93
N PHE A 182 0.40 -9.83 -2.21
CA PHE A 182 0.73 -11.17 -2.68
C PHE A 182 2.02 -11.69 -2.01
N ALA A 183 3.06 -10.87 -2.00
CA ALA A 183 4.37 -11.23 -1.44
C ALA A 183 4.27 -11.64 0.03
N LEU A 184 3.53 -10.87 0.84
CA LEU A 184 3.30 -11.17 2.26
C LEU A 184 2.44 -12.43 2.47
N LYS A 185 1.39 -12.60 1.65
CA LYS A 185 0.46 -13.74 1.77
C LYS A 185 1.09 -15.08 1.42
N HIS A 186 2.00 -15.09 0.46
CA HIS A 186 2.65 -16.29 -0.06
C HIS A 186 4.12 -16.43 0.37
N GLU A 187 4.61 -15.51 1.23
CA GLU A 187 5.96 -15.51 1.78
C GLU A 187 7.05 -15.55 0.69
N VAL A 188 6.84 -14.77 -0.38
CA VAL A 188 7.75 -14.66 -1.53
C VAL A 188 8.28 -13.23 -1.69
N GLY A 189 9.44 -13.08 -2.28
CA GLY A 189 10.10 -11.80 -2.46
C GLY A 189 10.89 -11.68 -3.76
N LEU A 190 11.67 -10.60 -3.86
CA LEU A 190 12.55 -10.33 -4.99
C LEU A 190 13.53 -11.49 -5.23
N GLY A 191 13.56 -11.99 -6.47
CA GLY A 191 14.46 -13.08 -6.88
C GLY A 191 13.90 -14.48 -6.70
N ASP A 192 12.80 -14.64 -5.98
CA ASP A 192 12.13 -15.94 -5.83
C ASP A 192 11.46 -16.38 -7.14
N VAL A 193 11.15 -17.67 -7.22
CA VAL A 193 10.57 -18.30 -8.40
C VAL A 193 9.11 -18.67 -8.14
N LEU A 194 8.22 -18.20 -8.99
CA LEU A 194 6.82 -18.61 -9.02
C LEU A 194 6.62 -19.74 -10.03
N PHE A 195 5.83 -20.74 -9.64
CA PHE A 195 5.37 -21.79 -10.52
C PHE A 195 3.88 -21.57 -10.80
N LEU A 196 3.54 -21.30 -12.05
CA LEU A 196 2.16 -21.08 -12.46
C LEU A 196 1.72 -22.17 -13.45
N GLU A 197 0.54 -22.72 -13.22
CA GLU A 197 -0.11 -23.58 -14.17
C GLU A 197 -0.79 -22.74 -15.26
N THR A 198 -0.50 -23.04 -16.50
CA THR A 198 -1.06 -22.35 -17.67
C THR A 198 -1.67 -23.36 -18.64
N PRO A 199 -2.52 -22.94 -19.60
CA PRO A 199 -3.05 -23.81 -20.61
C PRO A 199 -1.98 -24.52 -21.45
N ARG A 200 -0.75 -24.00 -21.48
CA ARG A 200 0.41 -24.59 -22.20
C ARG A 200 1.38 -25.34 -21.28
N GLY A 201 0.99 -25.63 -20.04
CA GLY A 201 1.81 -26.31 -19.05
C GLY A 201 2.32 -25.40 -17.92
N SER A 202 3.05 -25.99 -17.00
CA SER A 202 3.63 -25.24 -15.87
C SER A 202 4.79 -24.37 -16.33
N ILE A 203 4.81 -23.12 -15.86
CA ILE A 203 5.87 -22.14 -16.16
C ILE A 203 6.58 -21.67 -14.89
N LYS A 204 7.83 -21.28 -15.07
CA LYS A 204 8.65 -20.65 -14.02
C LYS A 204 8.79 -19.16 -14.31
N LEU A 205 8.42 -18.32 -13.35
CA LEU A 205 8.58 -16.87 -13.44
C LEU A 205 9.46 -16.38 -12.28
N ASN A 206 10.53 -15.69 -12.60
CA ASN A 206 11.35 -15.05 -11.56
C ASN A 206 10.71 -13.73 -11.13
N ILE A 207 10.62 -13.47 -9.81
CA ILE A 207 10.12 -12.21 -9.28
C ILE A 207 11.16 -11.11 -9.52
N ALA A 208 10.87 -10.19 -10.42
CA ALA A 208 11.74 -9.07 -10.79
C ALA A 208 11.57 -7.86 -9.88
N ALA A 209 10.39 -7.67 -9.28
CA ALA A 209 10.14 -6.61 -8.32
C ALA A 209 8.92 -6.92 -7.44
N VAL A 210 8.88 -6.28 -6.27
CA VAL A 210 7.69 -6.16 -5.43
C VAL A 210 7.24 -4.71 -5.47
N TYR A 211 5.95 -4.46 -5.74
CA TYR A 211 5.38 -3.12 -5.83
C TYR A 211 4.24 -2.92 -4.85
N TYR A 212 3.97 -1.69 -4.47
CA TYR A 212 2.84 -1.35 -3.62
C TYR A 212 1.54 -1.34 -4.44
N ASP A 213 0.57 -2.12 -4.00
CA ASP A 213 -0.79 -2.13 -4.55
C ASP A 213 -1.79 -2.33 -3.41
N TYR A 214 -2.65 -1.34 -3.24
CA TYR A 214 -3.68 -1.34 -2.21
C TYR A 214 -5.08 -1.60 -2.77
N SER A 215 -5.17 -1.94 -4.07
CA SER A 215 -6.46 -2.13 -4.75
C SER A 215 -7.16 -3.43 -4.36
N ARG A 216 -6.39 -4.48 -4.01
CA ARG A 216 -6.95 -5.81 -3.71
C ARG A 216 -6.16 -6.60 -2.68
N GLU A 217 -6.89 -7.21 -1.75
CA GLU A 217 -6.33 -8.12 -0.72
C GLU A 217 -5.83 -9.46 -1.30
N ARG A 218 -6.38 -9.91 -2.45
CA ARG A 218 -5.98 -11.19 -3.07
C ARG A 218 -4.54 -11.17 -3.55
N GLY A 219 -4.04 -9.99 -3.89
CA GLY A 219 -2.72 -9.77 -4.45
C GLY A 219 -2.65 -10.04 -5.96
N TYR A 220 -1.69 -9.37 -6.60
CA TYR A 220 -1.43 -9.45 -8.03
C TYR A 220 -0.09 -10.09 -8.34
N ILE A 221 -0.07 -10.90 -9.40
CA ILE A 221 1.11 -11.25 -10.18
C ILE A 221 0.94 -10.55 -11.52
N ILE A 222 1.89 -9.72 -11.93
CA ILE A 222 1.84 -9.03 -13.23
C ILE A 222 3.01 -9.49 -14.08
N VAL A 223 2.69 -9.92 -15.30
CA VAL A 223 3.66 -10.31 -16.33
C VAL A 223 3.59 -9.37 -17.52
N ASP A 224 4.63 -9.37 -18.35
CA ASP A 224 4.59 -8.63 -19.61
C ASP A 224 3.53 -9.22 -20.57
N ARG A 225 2.93 -8.36 -21.37
CA ARG A 225 1.89 -8.76 -22.33
C ARG A 225 2.35 -9.88 -23.27
N SER A 226 3.58 -9.81 -23.75
CA SER A 226 4.17 -10.84 -24.61
C SER A 226 4.24 -12.21 -23.92
N THR A 227 4.64 -12.23 -22.65
CA THR A 227 4.71 -13.44 -21.82
C THR A 227 3.32 -14.02 -21.59
N PHE A 228 2.32 -13.17 -21.30
CA PHE A 228 0.95 -13.62 -21.12
C PHE A 228 0.40 -14.29 -22.38
N VAL A 229 0.52 -13.64 -23.54
CA VAL A 229 0.05 -14.18 -24.83
C VAL A 229 0.79 -15.48 -25.18
N LYS A 230 2.08 -15.56 -24.91
CA LYS A 230 2.90 -16.76 -25.14
C LYS A 230 2.34 -17.99 -24.42
N TYR A 231 1.91 -17.88 -23.18
CA TYR A 231 1.51 -19.01 -22.34
C TYR A 231 0.01 -19.24 -22.26
N TYR A 232 -0.80 -18.21 -22.40
CA TYR A 232 -2.26 -18.29 -22.32
C TYR A 232 -2.94 -18.31 -23.68
N SER A 233 -2.27 -17.92 -24.77
CA SER A 233 -2.84 -17.79 -26.12
C SER A 233 -4.05 -16.84 -26.19
N ASP A 234 -4.23 -16.00 -25.19
CA ASP A 234 -5.30 -15.03 -25.06
C ASP A 234 -4.79 -13.65 -25.48
N THR A 235 -5.30 -13.17 -26.60
CA THR A 235 -4.97 -11.84 -27.15
C THR A 235 -5.95 -10.77 -26.72
N ASP A 236 -7.09 -11.12 -26.15
CA ASP A 236 -8.08 -10.16 -25.68
C ASP A 236 -7.62 -9.37 -24.46
N VAL A 237 -8.28 -8.25 -24.17
CA VAL A 237 -7.95 -7.37 -23.05
C VAL A 237 -9.21 -7.03 -22.24
N ASN A 238 -9.05 -6.73 -20.96
CA ASN A 238 -10.16 -6.22 -20.16
C ASN A 238 -10.34 -4.72 -20.34
N SER A 239 -9.24 -4.01 -20.58
CA SER A 239 -9.29 -2.57 -20.80
C SER A 239 -8.14 -2.09 -21.68
N PHE A 240 -8.40 -1.01 -22.41
CA PHE A 240 -7.37 -0.14 -22.98
C PHE A 240 -7.17 1.03 -22.04
N VAL A 241 -5.91 1.30 -21.71
CA VAL A 241 -5.50 2.43 -20.88
C VAL A 241 -4.81 3.43 -21.79
N LEU A 242 -5.38 4.63 -21.94
CA LEU A 242 -4.91 5.66 -22.86
C LEU A 242 -4.19 6.77 -22.10
N TYR A 243 -3.06 7.17 -22.65
CA TYR A 243 -2.30 8.34 -22.22
C TYR A 243 -2.41 9.41 -23.31
N LEU A 244 -2.82 10.60 -22.91
CA LEU A 244 -3.04 11.74 -23.82
C LEU A 244 -1.85 12.72 -23.78
N SER A 245 -1.77 13.60 -24.75
CA SER A 245 -0.74 14.65 -24.87
C SER A 245 -1.19 15.96 -24.23
#